data_db07f1181f75743f4e03b4c850af1d72
#
_entry.id   db07f1181f75743f4e03b4c850af1d72
#
_cell.length_a   1.000
_cell.length_b   1.000
_cell.length_c   1.000
_cell.angle_alpha   90.00
_cell.angle_beta   90.00
_cell.angle_gamma   90.00
#
_symmetry.space_group_name_H-M   'P 1'
#
loop_
_entity.id
_entity.type
_entity.pdbx_description
1 polymer ?
#
loop_
_entity_poly.entity_id
_entity_poly.type
_entity_poly.pdbx_seq_one_letter_code
_entity_poly.pdbx_strand_id
1 'polypeptide(L)'
;MMKRIILFLSAVLVASGLLAQTSKQVNFSSLERKVEKSNSNLEHKKRSTSYKTWLSHGELMFDVYDAMTLSATTGMTMSEFNIIVGTPNEETEKEIDGQMVTEYKMDRVNFYFINGVLEYWTFTDELVANPLRVAYNSFLKAKELDDKGRADKSLSENLNRLKYMYITEGTSNYTKKNYLESAEHFETAIEIGEHPLVNYVDTVVIYYAGLSAQVGGDNEKAIKLYKKALEYNYGTDGNIYYNIFEAYSQLGKAEKGVEYLKEGFVKYPKNQAVLYGLINYYIAQGDDPQLVLEYIHQAMETDPNEPSLHFAEGTLYDKLDNTDKAMSAYIKAIALNPEFFDAQYNLAALYFNQGVKMLEEANQVPAREVDKYDEIMAKANAEFKKSIKPMEKAYELNPSSPEVVETLRNLYFRFRNENEAYQKKYEEMNEIYNEMKE
;
A
#
# COMPACT_ATOMS: atom_id res chain seq x y z
N MET A 1 0.47 3.98 -4.00
CA MET A 1 -0.44 3.17 -4.84
C MET A 1 -1.92 3.49 -4.62
N MET A 2 -2.40 3.61 -3.38
CA MET A 2 -3.80 4.01 -3.09
C MET A 2 -4.25 5.36 -3.66
N LYS A 3 -3.37 6.36 -3.81
CA LYS A 3 -3.72 7.65 -4.46
C LYS A 3 -4.32 7.51 -5.88
N ARG A 4 -4.07 6.40 -6.58
CA ARG A 4 -4.65 6.15 -7.91
C ARG A 4 -6.07 5.56 -7.89
N ILE A 5 -6.52 4.97 -6.77
CA ILE A 5 -7.87 4.40 -6.64
C ILE A 5 -8.88 5.47 -6.29
N ILE A 6 -8.51 6.44 -5.46
CA ILE A 6 -9.33 7.60 -5.16
C ILE A 6 -9.64 8.37 -6.45
N LEU A 7 -8.70 8.47 -7.37
CA LEU A 7 -8.89 9.14 -8.68
C LEU A 7 -9.78 8.36 -9.66
N PHE A 8 -9.88 7.03 -9.56
CA PHE A 8 -10.75 6.24 -10.46
C PHE A 8 -12.20 6.14 -9.97
N LEU A 9 -12.44 6.19 -8.66
CA LEU A 9 -13.80 6.17 -8.08
C LEU A 9 -14.48 7.53 -8.12
N SER A 10 -13.73 8.64 -8.08
CA SER A 10 -14.30 9.99 -8.19
C SER A 10 -14.80 10.36 -9.59
N ALA A 11 -14.33 9.70 -10.64
CA ALA A 11 -14.68 10.04 -12.02
C ALA A 11 -16.06 9.52 -12.49
N VAL A 12 -16.70 8.62 -11.75
CA VAL A 12 -17.99 8.00 -12.17
C VAL A 12 -19.22 8.71 -11.56
N LEU A 13 -19.06 9.55 -10.54
CA LEU A 13 -20.19 10.20 -9.86
C LEU A 13 -20.46 11.66 -10.26
N VAL A 14 -19.68 12.26 -11.15
CA VAL A 14 -19.85 13.68 -11.56
C VAL A 14 -20.90 13.89 -12.66
N ALA A 15 -21.52 12.84 -13.18
CA ALA A 15 -22.44 12.94 -14.34
C ALA A 15 -23.94 13.05 -14.00
N SER A 16 -24.32 13.27 -12.76
CA SER A 16 -25.74 13.50 -12.44
C SER A 16 -25.98 14.80 -11.65
N GLY A 17 -26.19 15.87 -12.36
CA GLY A 17 -27.04 16.98 -11.92
C GLY A 17 -26.48 17.92 -10.88
N LEU A 18 -25.54 18.81 -11.28
CA LEU A 18 -25.32 20.09 -10.60
C LEU A 18 -26.62 20.93 -10.65
N LEU A 19 -27.49 20.70 -9.69
CA LEU A 19 -28.47 21.71 -9.27
C LEU A 19 -27.97 22.26 -7.94
N ALA A 20 -27.60 23.53 -7.93
CA ALA A 20 -27.34 24.30 -6.71
C ALA A 20 -28.52 24.16 -5.76
N GLN A 21 -28.51 23.18 -4.89
CA GLN A 21 -29.37 23.13 -3.73
C GLN A 21 -28.67 23.94 -2.65
N THR A 22 -29.22 25.11 -2.35
CA THR A 22 -28.96 25.80 -1.08
C THR A 22 -28.94 24.77 0.04
N SER A 23 -27.88 24.77 0.88
CA SER A 23 -27.69 23.89 2.03
C SER A 23 -29.00 23.73 2.80
N LYS A 24 -29.73 22.65 2.57
CA LYS A 24 -30.92 22.34 3.36
C LYS A 24 -30.44 21.88 4.71
N GLN A 25 -30.60 22.72 5.71
CA GLN A 25 -30.37 22.33 7.09
C GLN A 25 -31.12 21.02 7.36
N VAL A 26 -30.39 19.95 7.68
CA VAL A 26 -30.97 18.64 7.94
C VAL A 26 -31.89 18.70 9.14
N ASN A 27 -33.16 18.34 8.97
CA ASN A 27 -34.12 18.29 10.07
C ASN A 27 -34.06 16.91 10.73
N PHE A 28 -33.11 16.72 11.62
CA PHE A 28 -32.90 15.46 12.34
C PHE A 28 -34.16 15.03 13.12
N SER A 29 -34.87 15.94 13.81
CA SER A 29 -36.08 15.57 14.56
C SER A 29 -37.20 15.04 13.67
N SER A 30 -37.30 15.51 12.42
CA SER A 30 -38.23 14.94 11.45
C SER A 30 -37.80 13.54 10.99
N LEU A 31 -36.50 13.35 10.83
CA LEU A 31 -35.93 12.07 10.41
C LEU A 31 -36.05 11.01 11.51
N GLU A 32 -35.82 11.37 12.78
CA GLU A 32 -36.05 10.52 13.95
C GLU A 32 -37.47 9.96 13.98
N ARG A 33 -38.48 10.84 13.85
CA ARG A 33 -39.88 10.41 13.80
C ARG A 33 -40.19 9.46 12.64
N LYS A 34 -39.55 9.66 11.49
CA LYS A 34 -39.69 8.73 10.34
C LYS A 34 -39.09 7.35 10.68
N VAL A 35 -37.93 7.32 11.32
CA VAL A 35 -37.26 6.08 11.76
C VAL A 35 -38.12 5.34 12.78
N GLU A 36 -38.58 6.00 13.83
CA GLU A 36 -39.49 5.43 14.83
C GLU A 36 -40.73 4.82 14.20
N LYS A 37 -41.41 5.59 13.31
CA LYS A 37 -42.57 5.09 12.58
C LYS A 37 -42.25 3.90 11.69
N SER A 38 -41.10 3.90 11.05
CA SER A 38 -40.67 2.80 10.20
C SER A 38 -40.38 1.54 11.03
N ASN A 39 -39.71 1.66 12.17
CA ASN A 39 -39.47 0.56 13.11
C ASN A 39 -40.80 -0.05 13.61
N SER A 40 -41.74 0.79 14.01
CA SER A 40 -43.10 0.32 14.40
C SER A 40 -43.83 -0.43 13.29
N ASN A 41 -43.58 -0.09 12.00
CA ASN A 41 -44.14 -0.83 10.88
C ASN A 41 -43.50 -2.24 10.73
N LEU A 42 -42.20 -2.38 11.06
CA LEU A 42 -41.53 -3.69 11.03
C LEU A 42 -42.04 -4.64 12.14
N GLU A 43 -42.49 -4.08 13.26
CA GLU A 43 -43.08 -4.85 14.37
C GLU A 43 -44.54 -5.21 14.10
N HIS A 44 -45.21 -4.49 13.22
CA HIS A 44 -46.64 -4.66 12.98
C HIS A 44 -46.94 -5.94 12.19
N LYS A 45 -47.77 -6.85 12.75
CA LYS A 45 -48.05 -8.20 12.24
C LYS A 45 -48.38 -8.30 10.75
N LYS A 46 -49.09 -7.33 10.16
CA LYS A 46 -49.45 -7.33 8.73
C LYS A 46 -48.44 -6.57 7.87
N ARG A 47 -47.75 -5.56 8.41
CA ARG A 47 -46.82 -4.73 7.63
C ARG A 47 -45.48 -5.40 7.49
N SER A 48 -45.03 -6.11 8.51
CA SER A 48 -43.74 -6.86 8.49
C SER A 48 -43.72 -8.00 7.48
N THR A 49 -44.86 -8.46 6.96
CA THR A 49 -44.92 -9.49 5.91
C THR A 49 -44.92 -8.90 4.49
N SER A 50 -44.84 -7.59 4.33
CA SER A 50 -44.81 -6.92 3.03
C SER A 50 -43.39 -6.54 2.65
N TYR A 51 -42.93 -6.99 1.48
CA TYR A 51 -41.61 -6.58 0.94
C TYR A 51 -41.47 -5.06 0.82
N LYS A 52 -42.57 -4.32 0.54
CA LYS A 52 -42.56 -2.85 0.41
C LYS A 52 -42.20 -2.17 1.72
N THR A 53 -42.60 -2.74 2.86
CA THR A 53 -42.26 -2.19 4.18
C THR A 53 -40.76 -2.26 4.42
N TRP A 54 -40.16 -3.38 4.12
CA TRP A 54 -38.72 -3.58 4.27
C TRP A 54 -37.91 -2.79 3.24
N LEU A 55 -38.36 -2.74 1.98
CA LEU A 55 -37.73 -1.93 0.95
C LEU A 55 -37.66 -0.45 1.37
N SER A 56 -38.83 0.12 1.77
CA SER A 56 -38.90 1.51 2.22
C SER A 56 -38.10 1.77 3.51
N HIS A 57 -37.97 0.75 4.38
CA HIS A 57 -37.12 0.89 5.56
C HIS A 57 -35.62 0.96 5.18
N GLY A 58 -35.17 0.11 4.25
CA GLY A 58 -33.81 0.18 3.74
C GLY A 58 -33.48 1.50 3.04
N GLU A 59 -34.44 2.02 2.23
CA GLU A 59 -34.29 3.33 1.58
C GLU A 59 -34.23 4.47 2.60
N LEU A 60 -35.02 4.41 3.68
CA LEU A 60 -34.95 5.38 4.77
C LEU A 60 -33.56 5.38 5.47
N MET A 61 -32.90 4.24 5.55
CA MET A 61 -31.55 4.18 6.12
C MET A 61 -30.50 4.88 5.26
N PHE A 62 -30.72 4.97 3.95
CA PHE A 62 -29.89 5.84 3.11
C PHE A 62 -30.11 7.31 3.43
N ASP A 63 -31.36 7.74 3.62
CA ASP A 63 -31.65 9.11 4.05
C ASP A 63 -30.99 9.43 5.40
N VAL A 64 -30.93 8.45 6.31
CA VAL A 64 -30.25 8.57 7.61
C VAL A 64 -28.75 8.72 7.41
N TYR A 65 -28.14 7.86 6.61
CA TYR A 65 -26.70 7.91 6.36
C TYR A 65 -26.30 9.22 5.66
N ASP A 66 -27.03 9.62 4.61
CA ASP A 66 -26.78 10.86 3.88
C ASP A 66 -26.96 12.09 4.79
N ALA A 67 -27.93 12.06 5.72
CA ALA A 67 -28.13 13.10 6.70
C ALA A 67 -26.96 13.17 7.71
N MET A 68 -26.49 12.02 8.19
CA MET A 68 -25.37 11.93 9.12
C MET A 68 -24.04 12.36 8.48
N THR A 69 -23.81 12.04 7.22
CA THR A 69 -22.63 12.46 6.46
C THR A 69 -22.79 13.84 5.80
N LEU A 70 -23.96 14.50 5.97
CA LEU A 70 -24.31 15.73 5.27
C LEU A 70 -24.16 15.63 3.75
N SER A 71 -24.32 14.44 3.21
CA SER A 71 -24.08 14.10 1.80
C SER A 71 -22.64 14.36 1.31
N ALA A 72 -21.67 14.48 2.21
CA ALA A 72 -20.26 14.58 1.86
C ALA A 72 -19.76 13.24 1.30
N THR A 73 -18.79 13.33 0.38
CA THR A 73 -18.12 12.17 -0.21
C THR A 73 -16.62 12.35 -0.14
N THR A 74 -15.89 11.26 0.10
CA THR A 74 -14.42 11.29 0.05
C THR A 74 -13.93 11.76 -1.32
N GLY A 75 -12.81 12.48 -1.33
CA GLY A 75 -12.29 13.09 -2.55
C GLY A 75 -12.75 14.53 -2.81
N MET A 76 -13.76 15.04 -2.10
CA MET A 76 -14.14 16.45 -2.19
C MET A 76 -13.02 17.35 -1.72
N THR A 77 -12.77 18.44 -2.47
CA THR A 77 -11.93 19.53 -1.99
C THR A 77 -12.65 20.34 -0.90
N MET A 78 -11.90 21.05 -0.05
CA MET A 78 -12.48 21.95 0.95
C MET A 78 -13.42 22.98 0.32
N SER A 79 -13.12 23.47 -0.90
CA SER A 79 -13.97 24.41 -1.62
C SER A 79 -15.30 23.78 -2.04
N GLU A 80 -15.28 22.58 -2.59
CA GLU A 80 -16.49 21.83 -2.96
C GLU A 80 -17.32 21.49 -1.73
N PHE A 81 -16.68 21.08 -0.64
CA PHE A 81 -17.33 20.82 0.64
C PHE A 81 -18.08 22.06 1.14
N ASN A 82 -17.43 23.21 1.18
CA ASN A 82 -18.04 24.46 1.64
C ASN A 82 -19.24 24.89 0.78
N ILE A 83 -19.26 24.56 -0.51
CA ILE A 83 -20.37 24.84 -1.41
C ILE A 83 -21.54 23.87 -1.19
N ILE A 84 -21.24 22.57 -1.02
CA ILE A 84 -22.24 21.50 -0.99
C ILE A 84 -22.79 21.27 0.43
N VAL A 85 -21.88 21.19 1.40
CA VAL A 85 -22.19 20.88 2.81
C VAL A 85 -22.37 22.14 3.64
N GLY A 86 -21.54 23.15 3.41
CA GLY A 86 -21.52 24.40 4.15
C GLY A 86 -20.25 24.60 4.96
N THR A 87 -20.17 25.74 5.66
CA THR A 87 -19.02 26.08 6.50
C THR A 87 -19.07 25.32 7.84
N PRO A 88 -17.92 24.86 8.35
CA PRO A 88 -17.89 24.17 9.65
C PRO A 88 -18.18 25.12 10.83
N ASN A 89 -18.64 24.54 11.95
CA ASN A 89 -18.79 25.26 13.21
C ASN A 89 -17.43 25.64 13.79
N GLU A 90 -16.42 24.80 13.58
CA GLU A 90 -15.04 24.98 14.02
C GLU A 90 -14.10 24.29 13.00
N GLU A 91 -12.98 24.97 12.70
CA GLU A 91 -11.89 24.46 11.86
C GLU A 91 -10.63 24.41 12.71
N THR A 92 -9.95 23.25 12.70
CA THR A 92 -8.67 23.06 13.41
C THR A 92 -7.67 22.33 12.53
N GLU A 93 -6.40 22.71 12.64
CA GLU A 93 -5.31 21.99 12.03
C GLU A 93 -4.60 21.14 13.08
N LYS A 94 -4.29 19.90 12.73
CA LYS A 94 -3.59 18.93 13.58
C LYS A 94 -2.55 18.19 12.77
N GLU A 95 -1.45 17.86 13.40
CA GLU A 95 -0.50 16.91 12.83
C GLU A 95 -0.88 15.49 13.30
N ILE A 96 -1.14 14.61 12.34
CA ILE A 96 -1.44 13.20 12.59
C ILE A 96 -0.46 12.38 11.75
N ASP A 97 0.39 11.59 12.42
CA ASP A 97 1.40 10.74 11.77
C ASP A 97 2.32 11.49 10.78
N GLY A 98 2.77 12.69 11.14
CA GLY A 98 3.62 13.54 10.31
C GLY A 98 2.92 14.20 9.13
N GLN A 99 1.57 14.16 9.07
CA GLN A 99 0.78 14.81 8.03
C GLN A 99 -0.12 15.89 8.65
N MET A 100 -0.18 17.05 8.02
CA MET A 100 -1.13 18.10 8.40
C MET A 100 -2.53 17.69 7.97
N VAL A 101 -3.44 17.63 8.93
CA VAL A 101 -4.86 17.29 8.75
C VAL A 101 -5.70 18.46 9.21
N THR A 102 -6.57 18.95 8.31
CA THR A 102 -7.59 19.95 8.67
C THR A 102 -8.87 19.25 9.11
N GLU A 103 -9.29 19.49 10.34
CA GLU A 103 -10.54 18.96 10.89
C GLU A 103 -11.64 20.03 10.81
N TYR A 104 -12.74 19.67 10.14
CA TYR A 104 -13.99 20.45 10.11
C TYR A 104 -15.00 19.82 11.06
N LYS A 105 -15.37 20.54 12.14
CA LYS A 105 -16.37 20.08 13.11
C LYS A 105 -17.75 20.59 12.73
N MET A 106 -18.69 19.67 12.57
CA MET A 106 -20.11 19.92 12.39
C MET A 106 -20.90 19.39 13.60
N ASP A 107 -22.22 19.53 13.61
CA ASP A 107 -23.03 19.20 14.78
C ASP A 107 -22.94 17.72 15.22
N ARG A 108 -22.87 16.78 14.27
CA ARG A 108 -22.93 15.34 14.56
C ARG A 108 -21.78 14.54 13.91
N VAL A 109 -20.89 15.24 13.20
CA VAL A 109 -19.83 14.61 12.43
C VAL A 109 -18.64 15.55 12.30
N ASN A 110 -17.43 14.99 12.40
CA ASN A 110 -16.19 15.70 12.10
C ASN A 110 -15.63 15.15 10.80
N PHE A 111 -15.22 16.05 9.90
CA PHE A 111 -14.61 15.72 8.62
C PHE A 111 -13.13 16.04 8.63
N TYR A 112 -12.32 15.17 8.01
CA TYR A 112 -10.87 15.26 8.03
C TYR A 112 -10.32 15.37 6.62
N PHE A 113 -9.62 16.48 6.37
CA PHE A 113 -9.01 16.79 5.07
C PHE A 113 -7.50 16.61 5.15
N ILE A 114 -6.93 15.86 4.21
CA ILE A 114 -5.49 15.70 4.04
C ILE A 114 -5.11 16.36 2.70
N ASN A 115 -4.15 17.30 2.74
CA ASN A 115 -3.79 18.11 1.57
C ASN A 115 -5.00 18.80 0.90
N GLY A 116 -5.97 19.25 1.69
CA GLY A 116 -7.16 19.95 1.21
C GLY A 116 -8.24 19.07 0.57
N VAL A 117 -8.13 17.75 0.67
CA VAL A 117 -9.09 16.75 0.15
C VAL A 117 -9.70 15.96 1.30
N LEU A 118 -11.03 15.79 1.28
CA LEU A 118 -11.76 15.00 2.27
C LEU A 118 -11.38 13.53 2.15
N GLU A 119 -10.78 12.99 3.21
CA GLU A 119 -10.33 11.59 3.24
C GLU A 119 -11.25 10.71 4.09
N TYR A 120 -11.74 11.22 5.23
CA TYR A 120 -12.61 10.46 6.11
C TYR A 120 -13.41 11.36 7.05
N TRP A 121 -14.34 10.75 7.79
CA TRP A 121 -15.14 11.40 8.85
C TRP A 121 -15.28 10.50 10.07
N THR A 122 -15.70 11.12 11.19
CA THR A 122 -16.09 10.42 12.41
C THR A 122 -17.42 10.98 12.92
N PHE A 123 -18.35 10.10 13.24
CA PHE A 123 -19.60 10.52 13.86
C PHE A 123 -19.40 10.83 15.34
N THR A 124 -19.96 11.95 15.79
CA THR A 124 -19.97 12.34 17.22
C THR A 124 -21.32 12.02 17.87
N ASP A 125 -22.36 11.88 17.05
CA ASP A 125 -23.71 11.50 17.49
C ASP A 125 -24.43 10.79 16.33
N GLU A 126 -24.83 9.53 16.53
CA GLU A 126 -25.48 8.71 15.53
C GLU A 126 -26.98 8.64 15.72
N LEU A 127 -27.75 8.95 14.68
CA LEU A 127 -29.22 8.83 14.68
C LEU A 127 -29.65 7.36 14.70
N VAL A 128 -28.95 6.52 13.97
CA VAL A 128 -29.12 5.05 13.91
C VAL A 128 -27.74 4.43 13.86
N ALA A 129 -27.47 3.49 14.74
CA ALA A 129 -26.23 2.72 14.70
C ALA A 129 -26.17 1.87 13.44
N ASN A 130 -25.04 1.95 12.71
CA ASN A 130 -24.80 1.15 11.50
C ASN A 130 -25.95 1.19 10.47
N PRO A 131 -26.39 2.36 9.98
CA PRO A 131 -27.56 2.47 9.09
C PRO A 131 -27.40 1.67 7.79
N LEU A 132 -26.17 1.54 7.27
CA LEU A 132 -25.90 0.73 6.08
C LEU A 132 -26.16 -0.76 6.31
N ARG A 133 -25.83 -1.29 7.49
CA ARG A 133 -26.12 -2.69 7.84
C ARG A 133 -27.62 -2.92 7.99
N VAL A 134 -28.32 -1.94 8.59
CA VAL A 134 -29.79 -1.98 8.68
C VAL A 134 -30.43 -1.94 7.31
N ALA A 135 -29.92 -1.11 6.39
CA ALA A 135 -30.37 -1.06 5.00
C ALA A 135 -30.18 -2.41 4.30
N TYR A 136 -28.98 -3.00 4.41
CA TYR A 136 -28.67 -4.30 3.79
C TYR A 136 -29.61 -5.39 4.25
N ASN A 137 -29.77 -5.56 5.56
CA ASN A 137 -30.68 -6.55 6.12
C ASN A 137 -32.12 -6.33 5.67
N SER A 138 -32.52 -5.08 5.53
CA SER A 138 -33.87 -4.70 5.06
C SER A 138 -34.09 -5.08 3.58
N PHE A 139 -33.08 -4.85 2.71
CA PHE A 139 -33.16 -5.25 1.30
C PHE A 139 -33.17 -6.77 1.12
N LEU A 140 -32.36 -7.50 1.90
CA LEU A 140 -32.39 -8.95 1.90
C LEU A 140 -33.78 -9.47 2.32
N LYS A 141 -34.37 -8.90 3.38
CA LYS A 141 -35.70 -9.28 3.82
C LYS A 141 -36.79 -8.89 2.82
N ALA A 142 -36.65 -7.74 2.16
CA ALA A 142 -37.56 -7.38 1.07
C ALA A 142 -37.50 -8.37 -0.08
N LYS A 143 -36.30 -8.85 -0.47
CA LYS A 143 -36.12 -9.88 -1.51
C LYS A 143 -36.75 -11.22 -1.09
N GLU A 144 -36.53 -11.66 0.14
CA GLU A 144 -37.12 -12.87 0.70
C GLU A 144 -38.67 -12.86 0.61
N LEU A 145 -39.28 -11.72 0.86
CA LEU A 145 -40.75 -11.55 0.86
C LEU A 145 -41.36 -11.25 -0.52
N ASP A 146 -40.54 -11.03 -1.53
CA ASP A 146 -41.00 -10.72 -2.91
C ASP A 146 -40.90 -11.95 -3.83
N ASP A 147 -41.77 -12.93 -3.63
CA ASP A 147 -41.81 -14.19 -4.40
C ASP A 147 -41.94 -13.98 -5.92
N LYS A 148 -42.43 -12.81 -6.37
CA LYS A 148 -42.72 -12.49 -7.79
C LYS A 148 -41.69 -11.59 -8.44
N GLY A 149 -40.63 -11.21 -7.74
CA GLY A 149 -39.58 -10.33 -8.27
C GLY A 149 -40.05 -8.93 -8.66
N ARG A 150 -41.13 -8.42 -8.06
CA ARG A 150 -41.70 -7.09 -8.38
C ARG A 150 -40.79 -5.94 -7.98
N ALA A 151 -39.95 -6.15 -6.99
CA ALA A 151 -39.00 -5.19 -6.47
C ALA A 151 -37.56 -5.40 -7.03
N ASP A 152 -37.32 -6.40 -7.87
CA ASP A 152 -35.96 -6.79 -8.29
C ASP A 152 -35.19 -5.62 -8.89
N LYS A 153 -35.81 -4.79 -9.71
CA LYS A 153 -35.15 -3.60 -10.27
C LYS A 153 -34.74 -2.60 -9.17
N SER A 154 -35.67 -2.24 -8.30
CA SER A 154 -35.37 -1.29 -7.21
C SER A 154 -34.36 -1.86 -6.23
N LEU A 155 -34.46 -3.16 -5.89
CA LEU A 155 -33.49 -3.83 -5.05
C LEU A 155 -32.10 -3.88 -5.67
N SER A 156 -31.99 -4.15 -6.99
CA SER A 156 -30.73 -4.10 -7.70
C SER A 156 -30.08 -2.70 -7.66
N GLU A 157 -30.87 -1.64 -7.90
CA GLU A 157 -30.41 -0.26 -7.83
C GLU A 157 -29.93 0.11 -6.40
N ASN A 158 -30.72 -0.25 -5.39
CA ASN A 158 -30.39 0.01 -3.99
C ASN A 158 -29.18 -0.80 -3.49
N LEU A 159 -29.06 -2.07 -3.86
CA LEU A 159 -27.91 -2.90 -3.52
C LEU A 159 -26.63 -2.39 -4.20
N ASN A 160 -26.70 -1.95 -5.46
CA ASN A 160 -25.55 -1.33 -6.10
C ASN A 160 -25.12 -0.04 -5.39
N ARG A 161 -26.07 0.84 -5.03
CA ARG A 161 -25.76 2.03 -4.24
C ARG A 161 -25.09 1.65 -2.91
N LEU A 162 -25.66 0.72 -2.18
CA LEU A 162 -25.16 0.24 -0.90
C LEU A 162 -23.74 -0.33 -1.02
N LYS A 163 -23.46 -1.10 -2.08
CA LYS A 163 -22.12 -1.63 -2.38
C LYS A 163 -21.08 -0.51 -2.43
N TYR A 164 -21.38 0.58 -3.16
CA TYR A 164 -20.45 1.72 -3.24
C TYR A 164 -20.29 2.45 -1.90
N MET A 165 -21.37 2.57 -1.10
CA MET A 165 -21.27 3.15 0.24
C MET A 165 -20.36 2.33 1.15
N TYR A 166 -20.43 0.99 1.10
CA TYR A 166 -19.51 0.12 1.82
C TYR A 166 -18.06 0.21 1.33
N ILE A 167 -17.84 0.39 0.03
CA ILE A 167 -16.49 0.64 -0.50
C ILE A 167 -15.93 1.96 0.05
N THR A 168 -16.76 3.00 0.12
CA THR A 168 -16.37 4.30 0.68
C THR A 168 -16.01 4.18 2.16
N GLU A 169 -16.84 3.50 2.97
CA GLU A 169 -16.54 3.25 4.38
C GLU A 169 -15.28 2.40 4.58
N GLY A 170 -15.10 1.38 3.74
CA GLY A 170 -13.88 0.58 3.75
C GLY A 170 -12.63 1.42 3.50
N THR A 171 -12.66 2.29 2.50
CA THR A 171 -11.56 3.22 2.19
C THR A 171 -11.33 4.23 3.32
N SER A 172 -12.39 4.81 3.86
CA SER A 172 -12.34 5.74 5.00
C SER A 172 -11.71 5.08 6.24
N ASN A 173 -12.13 3.86 6.57
CA ASN A 173 -11.57 3.12 7.70
C ASN A 173 -10.11 2.70 7.47
N TYR A 174 -9.71 2.40 6.23
CA TYR A 174 -8.31 2.17 5.92
C TYR A 174 -7.46 3.41 6.19
N THR A 175 -7.92 4.59 5.77
CA THR A 175 -7.22 5.88 6.02
C THR A 175 -7.13 6.21 7.50
N LYS A 176 -8.19 5.89 8.27
CA LYS A 176 -8.20 5.99 9.75
C LYS A 176 -7.31 4.96 10.46
N LYS A 177 -6.70 4.03 9.73
CA LYS A 177 -5.94 2.87 10.24
C LYS A 177 -6.80 1.85 11.02
N ASN A 178 -8.12 1.90 10.87
CA ASN A 178 -9.07 0.90 11.37
C ASN A 178 -9.12 -0.28 10.39
N TYR A 179 -8.01 -0.98 10.22
CA TYR A 179 -7.81 -1.93 9.12
C TYR A 179 -8.77 -3.12 9.14
N LEU A 180 -9.08 -3.67 10.30
CA LEU A 180 -10.02 -4.80 10.41
C LEU A 180 -11.44 -4.38 10.04
N GLU A 181 -11.89 -3.23 10.50
CA GLU A 181 -13.18 -2.66 10.14
C GLU A 181 -13.25 -2.32 8.65
N SER A 182 -12.15 -1.79 8.08
CA SER A 182 -12.01 -1.59 6.64
C SER A 182 -12.21 -2.90 5.87
N ALA A 183 -11.57 -3.98 6.30
CA ALA A 183 -11.72 -5.30 5.69
C ALA A 183 -13.18 -5.78 5.73
N GLU A 184 -13.88 -5.62 6.86
CA GLU A 184 -15.29 -6.00 7.02
C GLU A 184 -16.22 -5.22 6.08
N HIS A 185 -15.98 -3.92 5.91
CA HIS A 185 -16.74 -3.10 4.96
C HIS A 185 -16.52 -3.56 3.52
N PHE A 186 -15.28 -3.82 3.12
CA PHE A 186 -14.98 -4.37 1.80
C PHE A 186 -15.57 -5.77 1.60
N GLU A 187 -15.52 -6.66 2.61
CA GLU A 187 -16.16 -7.98 2.55
C GLU A 187 -17.67 -7.87 2.32
N THR A 188 -18.33 -6.91 3.01
CA THR A 188 -19.77 -6.66 2.79
C THR A 188 -20.04 -6.15 1.37
N ALA A 189 -19.19 -5.27 0.83
CA ALA A 189 -19.31 -4.82 -0.55
C ALA A 189 -19.14 -5.98 -1.56
N ILE A 190 -18.23 -6.91 -1.29
CA ILE A 190 -18.04 -8.12 -2.09
C ILE A 190 -19.28 -9.03 -2.03
N GLU A 191 -19.83 -9.27 -0.83
CA GLU A 191 -21.04 -10.05 -0.62
C GLU A 191 -22.22 -9.47 -1.41
N ILE A 192 -22.41 -8.16 -1.35
CA ILE A 192 -23.43 -7.46 -2.16
C ILE A 192 -23.16 -7.65 -3.66
N GLY A 193 -21.90 -7.56 -4.08
CA GLY A 193 -21.50 -7.76 -5.48
C GLY A 193 -21.80 -9.17 -5.99
N GLU A 194 -21.71 -10.19 -5.14
CA GLU A 194 -22.03 -11.58 -5.43
C GLU A 194 -23.54 -11.86 -5.43
N HIS A 195 -24.35 -10.96 -4.87
CA HIS A 195 -25.80 -11.13 -4.84
C HIS A 195 -26.38 -11.22 -6.27
N PRO A 196 -27.30 -12.19 -6.58
CA PRO A 196 -27.81 -12.41 -7.93
C PRO A 196 -28.42 -11.19 -8.63
N LEU A 197 -28.95 -10.23 -7.88
CA LEU A 197 -29.49 -8.97 -8.41
C LEU A 197 -28.41 -7.94 -8.79
N VAL A 198 -27.17 -8.13 -8.35
CA VAL A 198 -26.02 -7.24 -8.64
C VAL A 198 -25.09 -7.95 -9.62
N ASN A 199 -24.68 -9.15 -9.31
CA ASN A 199 -23.84 -10.05 -10.12
C ASN A 199 -22.62 -9.36 -10.73
N TYR A 200 -21.96 -8.51 -9.93
CA TYR A 200 -20.74 -7.81 -10.30
C TYR A 200 -19.86 -7.59 -9.08
N VAL A 201 -18.74 -8.27 -9.06
CA VAL A 201 -17.71 -8.14 -8.02
C VAL A 201 -16.51 -7.41 -8.59
N ASP A 202 -16.10 -6.34 -7.94
CA ASP A 202 -14.87 -5.63 -8.27
C ASP A 202 -13.68 -6.36 -7.64
N THR A 203 -12.81 -6.90 -8.49
CA THR A 203 -11.63 -7.66 -8.05
C THR A 203 -10.64 -6.83 -7.27
N VAL A 204 -10.59 -5.52 -7.54
CA VAL A 204 -9.75 -4.57 -6.81
C VAL A 204 -10.23 -4.45 -5.35
N VAL A 205 -11.55 -4.46 -5.13
CA VAL A 205 -12.13 -4.42 -3.77
C VAL A 205 -11.78 -5.69 -3.00
N ILE A 206 -11.77 -6.87 -3.65
CA ILE A 206 -11.36 -8.11 -2.99
C ILE A 206 -9.89 -8.02 -2.55
N TYR A 207 -9.01 -7.52 -3.42
CA TYR A 207 -7.60 -7.35 -3.10
C TYR A 207 -7.39 -6.39 -1.91
N TYR A 208 -8.09 -5.25 -1.89
CA TYR A 208 -7.97 -4.31 -0.77
C TYR A 208 -8.60 -4.80 0.53
N ALA A 209 -9.63 -5.62 0.46
CA ALA A 209 -10.12 -6.35 1.64
C ALA A 209 -9.02 -7.24 2.24
N GLY A 210 -8.31 -7.99 1.38
CA GLY A 210 -7.16 -8.80 1.77
C GLY A 210 -6.03 -7.98 2.37
N LEU A 211 -5.68 -6.86 1.73
CA LEU A 211 -4.64 -5.96 2.22
C LEU A 211 -5.00 -5.35 3.58
N SER A 212 -6.24 -4.90 3.75
CA SER A 212 -6.74 -4.38 5.01
C SER A 212 -6.67 -5.44 6.12
N ALA A 213 -7.09 -6.67 5.84
CA ALA A 213 -7.00 -7.78 6.79
C ALA A 213 -5.53 -8.07 7.17
N GLN A 214 -4.62 -8.09 6.21
CA GLN A 214 -3.19 -8.34 6.44
C GLN A 214 -2.56 -7.27 7.30
N VAL A 215 -2.75 -5.99 6.95
CA VAL A 215 -2.21 -4.87 7.72
C VAL A 215 -2.83 -4.80 9.12
N GLY A 216 -4.11 -5.22 9.27
CA GLY A 216 -4.79 -5.37 10.55
C GLY A 216 -4.37 -6.60 11.36
N GLY A 217 -3.49 -7.45 10.83
CA GLY A 217 -2.95 -8.63 11.51
C GLY A 217 -3.78 -9.91 11.35
N ASP A 218 -4.92 -9.87 10.64
CA ASP A 218 -5.72 -11.07 10.34
C ASP A 218 -5.22 -11.75 9.05
N ASN A 219 -4.07 -12.44 9.18
CA ASN A 219 -3.43 -13.09 8.06
C ASN A 219 -4.24 -14.27 7.48
N GLU A 220 -5.07 -14.94 8.27
CA GLU A 220 -5.94 -16.02 7.77
C GLU A 220 -7.04 -15.48 6.85
N LYS A 221 -7.68 -14.38 7.26
CA LYS A 221 -8.65 -13.64 6.43
C LYS A 221 -7.98 -13.08 5.17
N ALA A 222 -6.80 -12.50 5.29
CA ALA A 222 -6.04 -11.96 4.17
C ALA A 222 -5.77 -13.03 3.10
N ILE A 223 -5.27 -14.20 3.49
CA ILE A 223 -5.03 -15.33 2.57
C ILE A 223 -6.33 -15.76 1.87
N LYS A 224 -7.44 -15.86 2.59
CA LYS A 224 -8.73 -16.21 2.01
C LYS A 224 -9.17 -15.22 0.94
N LEU A 225 -9.05 -13.94 1.24
CA LEU A 225 -9.44 -12.85 0.33
C LEU A 225 -8.51 -12.75 -0.88
N TYR A 226 -7.20 -12.86 -0.71
CA TYR A 226 -6.26 -12.87 -1.82
C TYR A 226 -6.49 -14.07 -2.77
N LYS A 227 -6.76 -15.27 -2.22
CA LYS A 227 -7.12 -16.43 -3.03
C LYS A 227 -8.40 -16.18 -3.81
N LYS A 228 -9.43 -15.62 -3.16
CA LYS A 228 -10.66 -15.21 -3.83
C LYS A 228 -10.38 -14.21 -4.96
N ALA A 229 -9.51 -13.22 -4.74
CA ALA A 229 -9.13 -12.29 -5.80
C ALA A 229 -8.47 -12.99 -6.99
N LEU A 230 -7.60 -13.99 -6.76
CA LEU A 230 -7.02 -14.81 -7.83
C LEU A 230 -8.05 -15.64 -8.59
N GLU A 231 -9.06 -16.21 -7.92
CA GLU A 231 -10.18 -16.92 -8.54
C GLU A 231 -10.99 -16.02 -9.48
N TYR A 232 -11.11 -14.73 -9.15
CA TYR A 232 -11.72 -13.70 -9.99
C TYR A 232 -10.72 -13.07 -11.00
N ASN A 233 -9.58 -13.73 -11.24
CA ASN A 233 -8.54 -13.28 -12.16
C ASN A 233 -7.94 -11.90 -11.83
N TYR A 234 -7.89 -11.50 -10.54
CA TYR A 234 -7.10 -10.34 -10.15
C TYR A 234 -5.62 -10.62 -10.34
N GLY A 235 -4.96 -9.77 -11.08
CA GLY A 235 -3.53 -9.92 -11.29
C GLY A 235 -3.04 -8.88 -12.29
N THR A 236 -2.69 -7.69 -11.80
CA THR A 236 -2.18 -6.61 -12.64
C THR A 236 -0.65 -6.57 -12.67
N ASP A 237 0.00 -6.92 -11.55
CA ASP A 237 1.44 -6.79 -11.37
C ASP A 237 2.11 -7.96 -10.62
N GLY A 238 1.33 -8.93 -10.15
CA GLY A 238 1.83 -10.10 -9.42
C GLY A 238 2.07 -9.90 -7.93
N ASN A 239 1.92 -8.70 -7.38
CA ASN A 239 2.17 -8.43 -5.95
C ASN A 239 1.29 -9.28 -5.01
N ILE A 240 0.11 -9.70 -5.46
CA ILE A 240 -0.79 -10.55 -4.68
C ILE A 240 -0.14 -11.88 -4.27
N TYR A 241 0.72 -12.45 -5.10
CA TYR A 241 1.43 -13.68 -4.79
C TYR A 241 2.44 -13.50 -3.66
N TYR A 242 3.15 -12.36 -3.66
CA TYR A 242 4.02 -11.98 -2.57
C TYR A 242 3.24 -11.72 -1.27
N ASN A 243 2.11 -11.02 -1.34
CA ASN A 243 1.27 -10.76 -0.17
C ASN A 243 0.72 -12.07 0.46
N ILE A 244 0.36 -13.06 -0.38
CA ILE A 244 -0.04 -14.40 0.13
C ILE A 244 1.13 -15.07 0.84
N PHE A 245 2.34 -15.02 0.27
CA PHE A 245 3.54 -15.57 0.90
C PHE A 245 3.82 -14.88 2.24
N GLU A 246 3.79 -13.56 2.30
CA GLU A 246 4.00 -12.81 3.54
C GLU A 246 2.96 -13.19 4.62
N ALA A 247 1.68 -13.26 4.24
CA ALA A 247 0.63 -13.65 5.18
C ALA A 247 0.82 -15.09 5.71
N TYR A 248 1.24 -16.04 4.87
CA TYR A 248 1.62 -17.38 5.32
C TYR A 248 2.87 -17.36 6.22
N SER A 249 3.86 -16.54 5.91
CA SER A 249 5.09 -16.40 6.69
C SER A 249 4.80 -15.86 8.09
N GLN A 250 3.93 -14.87 8.21
CA GLN A 250 3.48 -14.34 9.50
C GLN A 250 2.74 -15.39 10.36
N LEU A 251 2.12 -16.38 9.72
CA LEU A 251 1.50 -17.53 10.41
C LEU A 251 2.47 -18.67 10.70
N GLY A 252 3.78 -18.51 10.42
CA GLY A 252 4.77 -19.58 10.56
C GLY A 252 4.61 -20.71 9.54
N LYS A 253 3.96 -20.47 8.41
CA LYS A 253 3.65 -21.45 7.36
C LYS A 253 4.30 -21.07 6.02
N ALA A 254 5.51 -20.52 6.03
CA ALA A 254 6.21 -19.99 4.85
C ALA A 254 6.34 -21.03 3.71
N GLU A 255 6.49 -22.32 4.04
CA GLU A 255 6.50 -23.42 3.07
C GLU A 255 5.23 -23.50 2.20
N LYS A 256 4.07 -23.13 2.77
CA LYS A 256 2.83 -23.03 1.99
C LYS A 256 2.78 -21.77 1.14
N GLY A 257 3.39 -20.72 1.63
CA GLY A 257 3.45 -19.43 0.94
C GLY A 257 4.34 -19.45 -0.29
N VAL A 258 5.49 -20.16 -0.22
CA VAL A 258 6.45 -20.20 -1.32
C VAL A 258 5.88 -20.79 -2.61
N GLU A 259 4.89 -21.68 -2.52
CA GLU A 259 4.23 -22.22 -3.71
C GLU A 259 3.50 -21.12 -4.50
N TYR A 260 2.96 -20.11 -3.80
CA TYR A 260 2.39 -18.92 -4.45
C TYR A 260 3.47 -18.02 -5.06
N LEU A 261 4.64 -17.88 -4.43
CA LEU A 261 5.75 -17.16 -5.04
C LEU A 261 6.21 -17.84 -6.34
N LYS A 262 6.32 -19.17 -6.38
CA LYS A 262 6.65 -19.94 -7.59
C LYS A 262 5.62 -19.71 -8.71
N GLU A 263 4.33 -19.79 -8.36
CA GLU A 263 3.25 -19.50 -9.31
C GLU A 263 3.31 -18.06 -9.82
N GLY A 264 3.51 -17.10 -8.90
CA GLY A 264 3.68 -15.69 -9.21
C GLY A 264 4.86 -15.43 -10.13
N PHE A 265 5.99 -16.08 -9.89
CA PHE A 265 7.18 -15.96 -10.72
C PHE A 265 6.95 -16.45 -12.15
N VAL A 266 6.27 -17.57 -12.34
CA VAL A 266 5.92 -18.09 -13.67
C VAL A 266 5.03 -17.12 -14.43
N LYS A 267 4.04 -16.51 -13.75
CA LYS A 267 3.08 -15.59 -14.38
C LYS A 267 3.62 -14.16 -14.55
N TYR A 268 4.44 -13.71 -13.63
CA TYR A 268 4.97 -12.35 -13.53
C TYR A 268 6.49 -12.36 -13.25
N PRO A 269 7.30 -12.86 -14.17
CA PRO A 269 8.75 -13.04 -13.95
C PRO A 269 9.50 -11.73 -13.67
N LYS A 270 8.93 -10.59 -14.02
CA LYS A 270 9.49 -9.25 -13.75
C LYS A 270 9.07 -8.65 -12.41
N ASN A 271 8.20 -9.32 -11.65
CA ASN A 271 7.76 -8.80 -10.37
C ASN A 271 8.88 -8.93 -9.33
N GLN A 272 9.43 -7.79 -8.91
CA GLN A 272 10.55 -7.73 -7.97
C GLN A 272 10.18 -8.33 -6.60
N ALA A 273 8.97 -8.06 -6.08
CA ALA A 273 8.57 -8.57 -4.77
C ALA A 273 8.51 -10.11 -4.76
N VAL A 274 7.96 -10.72 -5.81
CA VAL A 274 7.91 -12.18 -5.97
C VAL A 274 9.33 -12.76 -6.07
N LEU A 275 10.18 -12.15 -6.89
CA LEU A 275 11.55 -12.60 -7.10
C LEU A 275 12.37 -12.51 -5.80
N TYR A 276 12.33 -11.37 -5.11
CA TYR A 276 13.02 -11.22 -3.83
C TYR A 276 12.43 -12.11 -2.73
N GLY A 277 11.13 -12.34 -2.75
CA GLY A 277 10.48 -13.28 -1.85
C GLY A 277 11.04 -14.69 -2.01
N LEU A 278 11.18 -15.17 -3.25
CA LEU A 278 11.80 -16.48 -3.57
C LEU A 278 13.25 -16.53 -3.12
N ILE A 279 14.06 -15.54 -3.50
CA ILE A 279 15.48 -15.46 -3.14
C ILE A 279 15.64 -15.50 -1.62
N ASN A 280 14.93 -14.65 -0.90
CA ASN A 280 15.03 -14.55 0.56
C ASN A 280 14.57 -15.84 1.25
N TYR A 281 13.48 -16.44 0.76
CA TYR A 281 12.98 -17.71 1.30
C TYR A 281 14.04 -18.82 1.18
N TYR A 282 14.57 -19.07 -0.03
CA TYR A 282 15.53 -20.14 -0.23
C TYR A 282 16.86 -19.91 0.48
N ILE A 283 17.30 -18.64 0.60
CA ILE A 283 18.49 -18.32 1.38
C ILE A 283 18.26 -18.59 2.88
N ALA A 284 17.07 -18.26 3.39
CA ALA A 284 16.73 -18.50 4.81
C ALA A 284 16.62 -20.00 5.14
N GLN A 285 16.17 -20.82 4.18
CA GLN A 285 16.12 -22.27 4.36
C GLN A 285 17.49 -22.94 4.22
N GLY A 286 18.49 -22.24 3.69
CA GLY A 286 19.79 -22.85 3.37
C GLY A 286 19.73 -23.77 2.14
N ASP A 287 18.69 -23.61 1.33
CA ASP A 287 18.52 -24.36 0.08
C ASP A 287 19.59 -23.97 -0.95
N ASP A 288 19.79 -24.85 -1.93
CA ASP A 288 20.81 -24.69 -2.95
C ASP A 288 20.62 -23.38 -3.73
N PRO A 289 21.53 -22.41 -3.57
CA PRO A 289 21.51 -21.16 -4.32
C PRO A 289 21.46 -21.35 -5.84
N GLN A 290 21.89 -22.51 -6.31
CA GLN A 290 21.86 -22.86 -7.71
C GLN A 290 20.44 -22.92 -8.27
N LEU A 291 19.49 -23.43 -7.48
CA LEU A 291 18.07 -23.46 -7.86
C LEU A 291 17.51 -22.03 -8.07
N VAL A 292 17.92 -21.10 -7.21
CA VAL A 292 17.49 -19.70 -7.34
C VAL A 292 18.09 -19.04 -8.58
N LEU A 293 19.36 -19.33 -8.87
CA LEU A 293 20.02 -18.89 -10.11
C LEU A 293 19.29 -19.42 -11.35
N GLU A 294 18.83 -20.68 -11.33
CA GLU A 294 18.04 -21.24 -12.42
C GLU A 294 16.75 -20.43 -12.70
N TYR A 295 16.01 -20.05 -11.66
CA TYR A 295 14.83 -19.20 -11.82
C TYR A 295 15.17 -17.82 -12.40
N ILE A 296 16.25 -17.21 -11.94
CA ILE A 296 16.73 -15.92 -12.46
C ILE A 296 17.15 -16.06 -13.92
N HIS A 297 17.92 -17.07 -14.26
CA HIS A 297 18.37 -17.31 -15.64
C HIS A 297 17.19 -17.62 -16.58
N GLN A 298 16.23 -18.40 -16.12
CA GLN A 298 15.00 -18.66 -16.89
C GLN A 298 14.20 -17.38 -17.17
N ALA A 299 14.13 -16.48 -16.18
CA ALA A 299 13.52 -15.16 -16.39
C ALA A 299 14.32 -14.31 -17.37
N MET A 300 15.65 -14.36 -17.33
CA MET A 300 16.55 -13.66 -18.27
C MET A 300 16.43 -14.18 -19.71
N GLU A 301 16.09 -15.44 -19.92
CA GLU A 301 15.79 -15.96 -21.28
C GLU A 301 14.58 -15.24 -21.90
N THR A 302 13.63 -14.87 -21.06
CA THR A 302 12.41 -14.16 -21.50
C THR A 302 12.65 -12.66 -21.65
N ASP A 303 13.43 -12.06 -20.76
CA ASP A 303 13.78 -10.65 -20.79
C ASP A 303 15.23 -10.39 -20.35
N PRO A 304 16.19 -10.51 -21.28
CA PRO A 304 17.61 -10.35 -20.97
C PRO A 304 18.03 -8.91 -20.64
N ASN A 305 17.15 -7.94 -20.88
CA ASN A 305 17.43 -6.53 -20.63
C ASN A 305 16.66 -5.96 -19.43
N GLU A 306 16.08 -6.81 -18.58
CA GLU A 306 15.44 -6.38 -17.35
C GLU A 306 16.50 -6.14 -16.24
N PRO A 307 16.72 -4.89 -15.80
CA PRO A 307 17.76 -4.57 -14.83
C PRO A 307 17.61 -5.28 -13.49
N SER A 308 16.37 -5.54 -13.06
CA SER A 308 16.08 -6.18 -11.79
C SER A 308 16.52 -7.64 -11.73
N LEU A 309 16.52 -8.36 -12.86
CA LEU A 309 17.03 -9.73 -12.92
C LEU A 309 18.55 -9.79 -12.73
N HIS A 310 19.29 -8.89 -13.39
CA HIS A 310 20.73 -8.78 -13.20
C HIS A 310 21.09 -8.33 -11.78
N PHE A 311 20.31 -7.43 -11.20
CA PHE A 311 20.49 -7.03 -9.81
C PHE A 311 20.28 -8.22 -8.85
N ALA A 312 19.22 -9.00 -9.05
CA ALA A 312 18.95 -10.20 -8.26
C ALA A 312 20.05 -11.26 -8.39
N GLU A 313 20.55 -11.49 -9.61
CA GLU A 313 21.70 -12.35 -9.85
C GLU A 313 22.93 -11.87 -9.07
N GLY A 314 23.21 -10.56 -9.10
CA GLY A 314 24.29 -9.94 -8.34
C GLY A 314 24.14 -10.14 -6.84
N THR A 315 22.95 -9.90 -6.30
CA THR A 315 22.64 -10.08 -4.87
C THR A 315 22.84 -11.54 -4.43
N LEU A 316 22.51 -12.49 -5.28
CA LEU A 316 22.68 -13.89 -4.97
C LEU A 316 24.16 -14.30 -4.99
N TYR A 317 24.93 -13.85 -6.01
CA TYR A 317 26.37 -14.10 -6.05
C TYR A 317 27.11 -13.43 -4.88
N ASP A 318 26.67 -12.24 -4.44
CA ASP A 318 27.25 -11.59 -3.27
C ASP A 318 27.05 -12.42 -2.00
N LYS A 319 25.85 -12.96 -1.79
CA LYS A 319 25.56 -13.87 -0.66
C LYS A 319 26.30 -15.20 -0.75
N LEU A 320 26.73 -15.60 -1.92
CA LEU A 320 27.59 -16.77 -2.16
C LEU A 320 29.11 -16.47 -2.07
N ASP A 321 29.47 -15.29 -1.60
CA ASP A 321 30.84 -14.77 -1.56
C ASP A 321 31.54 -14.79 -2.96
N ASN A 322 30.74 -14.80 -4.04
CA ASN A 322 31.28 -14.74 -5.40
C ASN A 322 31.28 -13.28 -5.88
N THR A 323 32.19 -12.51 -5.30
CA THR A 323 32.28 -11.06 -5.48
C THR A 323 32.43 -10.64 -6.94
N ASP A 324 33.23 -11.39 -7.75
CA ASP A 324 33.47 -11.03 -9.16
C ASP A 324 32.21 -11.16 -10.02
N LYS A 325 31.44 -12.23 -9.81
CA LYS A 325 30.15 -12.41 -10.50
C LYS A 325 29.12 -11.40 -10.02
N ALA A 326 29.07 -11.12 -8.71
CA ALA A 326 28.16 -10.11 -8.14
C ALA A 326 28.42 -8.73 -8.75
N MET A 327 29.69 -8.29 -8.80
CA MET A 327 30.06 -7.02 -9.44
C MET A 327 29.66 -6.98 -10.92
N SER A 328 29.93 -8.05 -11.67
CA SER A 328 29.60 -8.13 -13.10
C SER A 328 28.08 -7.95 -13.33
N ALA A 329 27.28 -8.62 -12.50
CA ALA A 329 25.82 -8.55 -12.57
C ALA A 329 25.29 -7.15 -12.18
N TYR A 330 25.80 -6.53 -11.12
CA TYR A 330 25.42 -5.17 -10.76
C TYR A 330 25.81 -4.14 -11.82
N ILE A 331 27.02 -4.26 -12.41
CA ILE A 331 27.45 -3.42 -13.54
C ILE A 331 26.48 -3.56 -14.72
N LYS A 332 26.02 -4.77 -15.02
CA LYS A 332 25.04 -4.99 -16.07
C LYS A 332 23.68 -4.37 -15.76
N ALA A 333 23.20 -4.50 -14.53
CA ALA A 333 21.97 -3.84 -14.05
C ALA A 333 22.05 -2.31 -14.21
N ILE A 334 23.17 -1.70 -13.80
CA ILE A 334 23.44 -0.26 -13.92
C ILE A 334 23.53 0.17 -15.40
N ALA A 335 24.15 -0.64 -16.26
CA ALA A 335 24.24 -0.33 -17.69
C ALA A 335 22.86 -0.29 -18.36
N LEU A 336 21.91 -1.13 -17.88
CA LEU A 336 20.53 -1.17 -18.35
C LEU A 336 19.65 -0.07 -17.73
N ASN A 337 19.89 0.24 -16.46
CA ASN A 337 19.20 1.33 -15.74
C ASN A 337 20.19 2.11 -14.85
N PRO A 338 20.77 3.22 -15.33
CA PRO A 338 21.71 4.03 -14.55
C PRO A 338 21.09 4.68 -13.28
N GLU A 339 19.76 4.74 -13.19
CA GLU A 339 19.01 5.28 -12.04
C GLU A 339 18.56 4.18 -11.06
N PHE A 340 19.12 2.99 -11.14
CA PHE A 340 18.82 1.90 -10.23
C PHE A 340 19.61 2.06 -8.94
N PHE A 341 19.00 2.70 -7.95
CA PHE A 341 19.62 3.02 -6.65
C PHE A 341 20.30 1.80 -6.00
N ASP A 342 19.56 0.69 -5.84
CA ASP A 342 20.06 -0.50 -5.13
C ASP A 342 21.29 -1.12 -5.83
N ALA A 343 21.31 -1.11 -7.16
CA ALA A 343 22.45 -1.63 -7.92
C ALA A 343 23.69 -0.73 -7.76
N GLN A 344 23.50 0.60 -7.77
CA GLN A 344 24.57 1.56 -7.54
C GLN A 344 25.13 1.41 -6.12
N TYR A 345 24.26 1.34 -5.13
CA TYR A 345 24.64 1.18 -3.73
C TYR A 345 25.40 -0.13 -3.49
N ASN A 346 24.83 -1.27 -3.95
CA ASN A 346 25.44 -2.57 -3.70
C ASN A 346 26.78 -2.72 -4.42
N LEU A 347 26.92 -2.23 -5.65
CA LEU A 347 28.21 -2.21 -6.34
C LEU A 347 29.25 -1.39 -5.57
N ALA A 348 28.87 -0.22 -5.09
CA ALA A 348 29.74 0.63 -4.29
C ALA A 348 30.13 -0.04 -2.97
N ALA A 349 29.18 -0.68 -2.30
CA ALA A 349 29.40 -1.42 -1.05
C ALA A 349 30.36 -2.60 -1.26
N LEU A 350 30.26 -3.33 -2.37
CA LEU A 350 31.19 -4.40 -2.70
C LEU A 350 32.63 -3.89 -2.86
N TYR A 351 32.85 -2.83 -3.62
CA TYR A 351 34.18 -2.21 -3.76
C TYR A 351 34.70 -1.70 -2.40
N PHE A 352 33.85 -1.09 -1.59
CA PHE A 352 34.21 -0.61 -0.26
C PHE A 352 34.63 -1.79 0.64
N ASN A 353 33.86 -2.85 0.69
CA ASN A 353 34.14 -4.03 1.52
C ASN A 353 35.42 -4.75 1.06
N GLN A 354 35.70 -4.82 -0.24
CA GLN A 354 37.00 -5.33 -0.73
C GLN A 354 38.16 -4.47 -0.23
N GLY A 355 38.02 -3.15 -0.28
CA GLY A 355 39.01 -2.24 0.28
C GLY A 355 39.23 -2.47 1.78
N VAL A 356 38.18 -2.67 2.56
CA VAL A 356 38.28 -3.00 3.99
C VAL A 356 39.00 -4.31 4.22
N LYS A 357 38.66 -5.39 3.47
CA LYS A 357 39.29 -6.69 3.59
C LYS A 357 40.79 -6.58 3.30
N MET A 358 41.19 -5.84 2.28
CA MET A 358 42.62 -5.60 1.97
C MET A 358 43.33 -4.79 3.07
N LEU A 359 42.66 -3.85 3.74
CA LEU A 359 43.23 -3.17 4.91
C LEU A 359 43.47 -4.14 6.07
N GLU A 360 42.57 -5.06 6.32
CA GLU A 360 42.76 -6.09 7.33
C GLU A 360 43.95 -6.99 6.98
N GLU A 361 44.12 -7.35 5.72
CA GLU A 361 45.31 -8.08 5.25
C GLU A 361 46.60 -7.29 5.43
N ALA A 362 46.58 -5.99 5.09
CA ALA A 362 47.74 -5.11 5.28
C ALA A 362 48.16 -5.04 6.75
N ASN A 363 47.20 -4.95 7.68
CA ASN A 363 47.48 -4.89 9.12
C ASN A 363 48.12 -6.18 9.69
N GLN A 364 48.05 -7.28 8.98
CA GLN A 364 48.68 -8.55 9.36
C GLN A 364 50.11 -8.71 8.77
N VAL A 365 50.51 -7.78 7.89
CA VAL A 365 51.88 -7.84 7.29
C VAL A 365 52.91 -7.48 8.37
N PRO A 366 53.97 -8.31 8.55
CA PRO A 366 55.04 -7.98 9.48
C PRO A 366 55.72 -6.65 9.17
N ALA A 367 56.04 -5.85 10.20
CA ALA A 367 56.62 -4.52 10.05
C ALA A 367 57.91 -4.44 9.20
N ARG A 368 58.62 -5.56 9.00
CA ARG A 368 59.80 -5.65 8.14
C ARG A 368 59.50 -5.77 6.65
N GLU A 369 58.25 -6.06 6.29
CA GLU A 369 57.80 -6.28 4.91
C GLU A 369 57.06 -5.03 4.36
N VAL A 370 57.72 -3.88 4.41
CA VAL A 370 57.13 -2.57 4.07
C VAL A 370 56.61 -2.54 2.64
N ASP A 371 57.38 -3.06 1.68
CA ASP A 371 56.98 -3.09 0.26
C ASP A 371 55.65 -3.84 0.05
N LYS A 372 55.46 -4.95 0.77
CA LYS A 372 54.24 -5.75 0.70
C LYS A 372 53.07 -5.02 1.35
N TYR A 373 53.29 -4.36 2.46
CA TYR A 373 52.28 -3.51 3.10
C TYR A 373 51.84 -2.42 2.13
N ASP A 374 52.78 -1.70 1.52
CA ASP A 374 52.49 -0.59 0.60
C ASP A 374 51.74 -1.08 -0.65
N GLU A 375 52.10 -2.26 -1.18
CA GLU A 375 51.39 -2.88 -2.31
C GLU A 375 49.94 -3.19 -1.97
N ILE A 376 49.67 -3.81 -0.79
CA ILE A 376 48.30 -4.13 -0.37
C ILE A 376 47.50 -2.83 -0.12
N MET A 377 48.10 -1.83 0.52
CA MET A 377 47.49 -0.54 0.76
C MET A 377 47.13 0.19 -0.53
N ALA A 378 47.99 0.12 -1.55
CA ALA A 378 47.69 0.70 -2.85
C ALA A 378 46.50 0.02 -3.52
N LYS A 379 46.41 -1.32 -3.44
CA LYS A 379 45.23 -2.08 -3.92
C LYS A 379 43.97 -1.72 -3.16
N ALA A 380 44.01 -1.66 -1.83
CA ALA A 380 42.89 -1.24 -1.00
C ALA A 380 42.38 0.16 -1.40
N ASN A 381 43.30 1.10 -1.57
CA ASN A 381 42.95 2.47 -2.00
C ASN A 381 42.33 2.51 -3.40
N ALA A 382 42.75 1.62 -4.31
CA ALA A 382 42.16 1.50 -5.64
C ALA A 382 40.69 1.02 -5.57
N GLU A 383 40.40 0.02 -4.73
CA GLU A 383 39.03 -0.45 -4.53
C GLU A 383 38.14 0.63 -3.88
N PHE A 384 38.62 1.32 -2.84
CA PHE A 384 37.88 2.46 -2.27
C PHE A 384 37.60 3.56 -3.30
N LYS A 385 38.53 3.87 -4.18
CA LYS A 385 38.29 4.85 -5.26
C LYS A 385 37.25 4.39 -6.26
N LYS A 386 37.18 3.11 -6.58
CA LYS A 386 36.12 2.56 -7.45
C LYS A 386 34.73 2.69 -6.83
N SER A 387 34.62 2.62 -5.49
CA SER A 387 33.34 2.72 -4.81
C SER A 387 32.74 4.15 -4.83
N ILE A 388 33.57 5.21 -5.02
CA ILE A 388 33.13 6.60 -4.92
C ILE A 388 32.03 6.91 -5.95
N LYS A 389 32.30 6.66 -7.24
CA LYS A 389 31.37 7.06 -8.32
C LYS A 389 29.98 6.42 -8.21
N PRO A 390 29.83 5.10 -8.01
CA PRO A 390 28.52 4.51 -7.82
C PRO A 390 27.86 4.95 -6.50
N MET A 391 28.63 5.22 -5.42
CA MET A 391 28.08 5.75 -4.18
C MET A 391 27.60 7.20 -4.31
N GLU A 392 28.33 8.05 -5.07
CA GLU A 392 27.86 9.39 -5.43
C GLU A 392 26.54 9.33 -6.21
N LYS A 393 26.44 8.37 -7.15
CA LYS A 393 25.18 8.18 -7.89
C LYS A 393 24.04 7.70 -7.00
N ALA A 394 24.30 6.83 -6.06
CA ALA A 394 23.32 6.41 -5.05
C ALA A 394 22.88 7.62 -4.20
N TYR A 395 23.79 8.51 -3.81
CA TYR A 395 23.45 9.73 -3.10
C TYR A 395 22.57 10.69 -3.93
N GLU A 396 22.88 10.89 -5.22
CA GLU A 396 22.03 11.68 -6.12
C GLU A 396 20.59 11.14 -6.20
N LEU A 397 20.44 9.80 -6.19
CA LEU A 397 19.14 9.12 -6.30
C LEU A 397 18.37 9.12 -4.98
N ASN A 398 19.08 9.02 -3.84
CA ASN A 398 18.47 9.06 -2.51
C ASN A 398 19.38 9.78 -1.50
N PRO A 399 19.32 11.13 -1.46
CA PRO A 399 20.13 11.93 -0.54
C PRO A 399 19.83 11.71 0.95
N SER A 400 18.70 11.11 1.27
CA SER A 400 18.26 10.87 2.65
C SER A 400 18.67 9.52 3.24
N SER A 401 19.46 8.69 2.50
CA SER A 401 19.98 7.43 3.02
C SER A 401 21.17 7.66 3.97
N PRO A 402 21.04 7.34 5.27
CA PRO A 402 22.14 7.52 6.22
C PRO A 402 23.37 6.67 5.87
N GLU A 403 23.15 5.47 5.33
CA GLU A 403 24.21 4.52 4.97
C GLU A 403 25.06 5.07 3.81
N VAL A 404 24.42 5.68 2.83
CA VAL A 404 25.09 6.32 1.68
C VAL A 404 25.92 7.51 2.15
N VAL A 405 25.32 8.39 2.96
CA VAL A 405 26.00 9.57 3.50
C VAL A 405 27.21 9.18 4.37
N GLU A 406 27.04 8.18 5.25
CA GLU A 406 28.11 7.68 6.09
C GLU A 406 29.28 7.09 5.26
N THR A 407 28.94 6.30 4.23
CA THR A 407 29.96 5.68 3.37
C THR A 407 30.73 6.73 2.58
N LEU A 408 30.06 7.70 1.97
CA LEU A 408 30.70 8.82 1.27
C LEU A 408 31.57 9.66 2.20
N ARG A 409 31.09 9.98 3.39
CA ARG A 409 31.87 10.68 4.41
C ARG A 409 33.17 9.93 4.71
N ASN A 410 33.12 8.62 4.92
CA ASN A 410 34.27 7.80 5.23
C ASN A 410 35.25 7.71 4.06
N LEU A 411 34.76 7.57 2.84
CA LEU A 411 35.57 7.59 1.62
C LEU A 411 36.28 8.93 1.44
N TYR A 412 35.60 10.05 1.54
CA TYR A 412 36.17 11.37 1.39
C TYR A 412 37.12 11.70 2.54
N PHE A 413 36.83 11.29 3.78
CA PHE A 413 37.76 11.40 4.89
C PHE A 413 39.09 10.70 4.60
N ARG A 414 39.04 9.50 4.02
CA ARG A 414 40.23 8.74 3.66
C ARG A 414 41.11 9.49 2.65
N PHE A 415 40.51 10.11 1.67
CA PHE A 415 41.22 10.78 0.56
C PHE A 415 41.34 12.30 0.70
N ARG A 416 40.87 12.90 1.81
CA ARG A 416 40.83 14.35 2.02
C ARG A 416 42.14 15.08 1.83
N ASN A 417 43.29 14.43 2.06
CA ASN A 417 44.61 15.00 1.91
C ASN A 417 45.17 14.86 0.48
N GLU A 418 44.49 14.19 -0.45
CA GLU A 418 44.96 14.08 -1.83
C GLU A 418 44.66 15.32 -2.65
N ASN A 419 43.54 16.01 -2.41
CA ASN A 419 43.17 17.25 -3.06
C ASN A 419 42.05 18.00 -2.30
N GLU A 420 41.91 19.29 -2.58
CA GLU A 420 40.91 20.17 -1.95
C GLU A 420 39.46 19.74 -2.23
N ALA A 421 39.19 19.08 -3.36
CA ALA A 421 37.85 18.64 -3.70
C ALA A 421 37.35 17.53 -2.76
N TYR A 422 38.22 16.60 -2.39
CA TYR A 422 37.86 15.57 -1.42
C TYR A 422 37.71 16.14 0.00
N GLN A 423 38.53 17.11 0.37
CA GLN A 423 38.38 17.80 1.66
C GLN A 423 37.02 18.50 1.75
N LYS A 424 36.63 19.26 0.73
CA LYS A 424 35.34 19.97 0.69
C LYS A 424 34.14 18.96 0.74
N LYS A 425 34.20 17.91 -0.04
CA LYS A 425 33.14 16.87 -0.05
C LYS A 425 33.05 16.14 1.30
N TYR A 426 34.17 15.95 1.98
CA TYR A 426 34.17 15.41 3.33
C TYR A 426 33.42 16.33 4.31
N GLU A 427 33.74 17.63 4.27
CA GLU A 427 33.09 18.63 5.14
C GLU A 427 31.58 18.67 4.92
N GLU A 428 31.14 18.66 3.65
CA GLU A 428 29.72 18.62 3.27
C GLU A 428 29.02 17.36 3.77
N MET A 429 29.57 16.19 3.51
CA MET A 429 28.96 14.93 3.96
C MET A 429 28.98 14.78 5.48
N ASN A 430 29.98 15.35 6.17
CA ASN A 430 30.05 15.32 7.61
C ASN A 430 29.00 16.24 8.27
N GLU A 431 28.70 17.38 7.67
CA GLU A 431 27.60 18.25 8.11
C GLU A 431 26.26 17.55 7.99
N ILE A 432 25.93 17.01 6.80
CA ILE A 432 24.69 16.25 6.53
C ILE A 432 24.54 15.06 7.48
N TYR A 433 25.63 14.31 7.70
CA TYR A 433 25.60 13.16 8.61
C TYR A 433 25.28 13.55 10.06
N ASN A 434 25.79 14.69 10.52
CA ASN A 434 25.51 15.19 11.86
C ASN A 434 24.04 15.65 12.00
N GLU A 435 23.51 16.35 10.97
CA GLU A 435 22.10 16.74 10.93
C GLU A 435 21.14 15.54 10.93
N MET A 436 21.52 14.43 10.30
CA MET A 436 20.71 13.20 10.31
C MET A 436 20.71 12.46 11.66
N LYS A 437 21.61 12.82 12.58
CA LYS A 437 21.70 12.20 13.91
C LYS A 437 20.99 12.98 15.02
N GLU A 438 20.64 14.23 14.74
CA GLU A 438 19.85 15.07 15.64
C GLU A 438 18.35 14.82 15.47
#